data_04ec7558b9bc523678d8e594a33c641c
#
_entry.id   04ec7558b9bc523678d8e594a33c641c
#
_cell.length_a   1.000
_cell.length_b   1.000
_cell.length_c   1.000
_cell.angle_alpha   90.00
_cell.angle_beta   90.00
_cell.angle_gamma   90.00
#
_symmetry.space_group_name_H-M   'P 1'
#
loop_
_entity.id
_entity.type
_entity.pdbx_description
1 polymer ?
#
loop_
_entity_poly.entity_id
_entity_poly.type
_entity_poly.pdbx_seq_one_letter_code
_entity_poly.pdbx_strand_id
1 'polypeptide(L)'
;MKFQYKNIFIISSIFLISSCGGGGGGGAAVVAKLAAVITSFTSSLNTSEVGSSVDISWSSTNASACTATGSWSGTKGTSGTESITISSTGSNSFVLTCNGEGGNDSSSLSVDGFRNIAGITVDGYINGASIFIDQDDDFELGSDEDSTTSDSSGAFIIKHSNGTLVSMGGQDLDTLTQIDSLMLLRNLSGYSASNFSITPVTTIANFLPNENIYNLLGIDPSIDILTVDPVTSKGDGGINDFHYEKGNQLTVLALSLFNIKNTLVSSSPSNSTKDYFQAIAEEIKKENVITSSKVDIENQTFITNVLENIIAAKSITITDSSKANTVKALASVLPIIAVNTSDDITTSLINFALNTLQVDVASISNGQADASLVASYSSDIFNYIATDQNIDANSLIPNISSVTDSAETPEDVMVSINVIANDSYNVNSPISISLTQPSNGSASSDGSGV
;
A
#
# COMPACT_ATOMS: atom_id res chain seq x y z
N MET A 1 -31.73 0.05 -9.91
CA MET A 1 -32.23 -1.10 -10.66
C MET A 1 -32.88 -2.05 -9.66
N LYS A 2 -34.17 -2.41 -9.85
CA LYS A 2 -34.90 -3.23 -8.88
C LYS A 2 -34.49 -4.69 -9.06
N PHE A 3 -33.82 -5.30 -8.12
CA PHE A 3 -33.68 -6.74 -8.09
C PHE A 3 -34.92 -7.37 -7.51
N GLN A 4 -35.59 -8.18 -8.33
CA GLN A 4 -36.70 -9.02 -7.93
C GLN A 4 -36.15 -10.30 -7.28
N TYR A 5 -36.51 -10.51 -6.02
CA TYR A 5 -36.31 -11.80 -5.38
C TYR A 5 -37.24 -12.83 -6.06
N LYS A 6 -36.68 -13.81 -6.73
CA LYS A 6 -37.38 -14.99 -7.21
C LYS A 6 -37.57 -15.94 -6.04
N ASN A 7 -38.73 -15.89 -5.44
CA ASN A 7 -39.18 -16.95 -4.53
C ASN A 7 -39.35 -18.25 -5.35
N ILE A 8 -38.45 -19.20 -5.13
CA ILE A 8 -38.65 -20.55 -5.64
C ILE A 8 -39.58 -21.26 -4.68
N PHE A 9 -40.87 -21.34 -5.06
CA PHE A 9 -41.81 -22.24 -4.44
C PHE A 9 -41.51 -23.66 -4.93
N ILE A 10 -40.94 -24.52 -4.07
CA ILE A 10 -40.91 -25.96 -4.33
C ILE A 10 -42.29 -26.52 -3.99
N ILE A 11 -43.07 -26.77 -5.01
CA ILE A 11 -44.35 -27.51 -4.88
C ILE A 11 -43.96 -28.97 -4.67
N SER A 12 -44.08 -29.46 -3.43
CA SER A 12 -43.98 -30.87 -3.13
C SER A 12 -45.24 -31.57 -3.70
N SER A 13 -45.05 -32.32 -4.78
CA SER A 13 -46.11 -33.13 -5.40
C SER A 13 -46.33 -34.36 -4.50
N ILE A 14 -47.42 -34.35 -3.72
CA ILE A 14 -47.90 -35.52 -3.05
C ILE A 14 -48.53 -36.43 -4.09
N PHE A 15 -47.84 -37.52 -4.45
CA PHE A 15 -48.45 -38.60 -5.21
C PHE A 15 -49.31 -39.45 -4.31
N LEU A 16 -50.61 -39.29 -4.35
CA LEU A 16 -51.59 -40.23 -3.83
C LEU A 16 -51.77 -41.39 -4.82
N ILE A 17 -51.13 -42.50 -4.56
CA ILE A 17 -51.43 -43.74 -5.28
C ILE A 17 -52.63 -44.42 -4.60
N SER A 18 -53.78 -44.26 -5.21
CA SER A 18 -54.92 -45.08 -4.85
C SER A 18 -54.85 -46.42 -5.56
N SER A 19 -54.39 -47.47 -4.83
CA SER A 19 -54.47 -48.84 -5.32
C SER A 19 -55.77 -49.44 -4.77
N CYS A 20 -56.69 -49.72 -5.69
CA CYS A 20 -57.83 -50.57 -5.40
C CYS A 20 -57.53 -51.98 -5.95
N GLY A 21 -57.55 -52.99 -5.12
CA GLY A 21 -57.41 -54.40 -5.54
C GLY A 21 -57.37 -55.36 -4.35
N GLY A 22 -58.49 -56.06 -4.09
CA GLY A 22 -58.72 -56.93 -2.96
C GLY A 22 -57.89 -58.24 -2.97
N GLY A 23 -57.70 -58.80 -1.79
CA GLY A 23 -57.14 -60.13 -1.56
C GLY A 23 -56.57 -60.27 -0.14
N GLY A 24 -57.22 -61.01 0.75
CA GLY A 24 -56.87 -61.16 2.15
C GLY A 24 -55.51 -61.79 2.38
N GLY A 25 -54.82 -61.24 3.33
CA GLY A 25 -53.58 -61.74 3.90
C GLY A 25 -53.10 -60.68 4.88
N GLY A 26 -53.03 -60.96 6.18
CA GLY A 26 -52.61 -60.06 7.25
C GLY A 26 -51.14 -59.65 7.06
N GLY A 27 -50.90 -58.68 6.15
CA GLY A 27 -49.63 -57.98 6.03
C GLY A 27 -49.67 -56.75 6.93
N ALA A 28 -48.75 -56.65 7.87
CA ALA A 28 -48.52 -55.41 8.62
C ALA A 28 -48.44 -54.25 7.62
N ALA A 29 -49.22 -53.21 7.81
CA ALA A 29 -49.16 -51.99 6.98
C ALA A 29 -47.72 -51.46 7.04
N VAL A 30 -47.02 -51.45 5.91
CA VAL A 30 -45.70 -50.83 5.79
C VAL A 30 -45.94 -49.34 5.94
N VAL A 31 -45.72 -48.83 7.15
CA VAL A 31 -45.76 -47.37 7.36
C VAL A 31 -44.54 -46.83 6.56
N ALA A 32 -44.83 -46.05 5.55
CA ALA A 32 -43.83 -45.38 4.77
C ALA A 32 -42.97 -44.49 5.70
N LYS A 33 -41.69 -44.81 5.78
CA LYS A 33 -40.74 -44.04 6.54
C LYS A 33 -40.52 -42.72 5.80
N LEU A 34 -40.72 -41.61 6.52
CA LEU A 34 -40.56 -40.26 5.97
C LEU A 34 -39.10 -39.84 6.07
N ALA A 35 -38.56 -39.22 5.04
CA ALA A 35 -37.24 -38.59 5.06
C ALA A 35 -37.23 -37.36 5.98
N ALA A 36 -36.07 -37.10 6.57
CA ALA A 36 -35.84 -35.85 7.29
C ALA A 36 -36.02 -34.67 6.36
N VAL A 37 -36.53 -33.54 6.87
CA VAL A 37 -36.62 -32.25 6.15
C VAL A 37 -36.18 -31.16 7.11
N ILE A 38 -35.17 -30.38 6.70
CA ILE A 38 -34.74 -29.18 7.41
C ILE A 38 -35.71 -28.07 7.03
N THR A 39 -36.51 -27.61 8.00
CA THR A 39 -37.56 -26.58 7.78
C THR A 39 -37.05 -25.17 7.97
N SER A 40 -35.95 -25.00 8.70
CA SER A 40 -35.26 -23.72 8.89
C SER A 40 -33.77 -23.98 9.19
N PHE A 41 -32.90 -23.17 8.60
CA PHE A 41 -31.47 -23.12 8.92
C PHE A 41 -30.99 -21.69 8.68
N THR A 42 -30.72 -20.92 9.75
CA THR A 42 -30.48 -19.46 9.68
C THR A 42 -29.38 -19.05 10.64
N SER A 43 -28.73 -17.96 10.31
CA SER A 43 -27.82 -17.23 11.20
C SER A 43 -28.47 -15.91 11.65
N SER A 44 -28.14 -15.46 12.87
CA SER A 44 -28.55 -14.14 13.38
C SER A 44 -27.94 -12.99 12.61
N LEU A 45 -26.77 -13.19 12.00
CA LEU A 45 -26.02 -12.20 11.21
C LEU A 45 -25.44 -12.86 9.96
N ASN A 46 -25.38 -12.11 8.85
CA ASN A 46 -24.69 -12.56 7.64
C ASN A 46 -23.19 -12.21 7.66
N THR A 47 -22.79 -11.23 8.48
CA THR A 47 -21.41 -10.81 8.69
C THR A 47 -21.16 -10.63 10.18
N SER A 48 -19.93 -10.94 10.65
CA SER A 48 -19.55 -10.78 12.05
C SER A 48 -18.04 -10.54 12.19
N GLU A 49 -17.66 -9.75 13.18
CA GLU A 49 -16.24 -9.57 13.51
C GLU A 49 -15.64 -10.87 14.01
N VAL A 50 -14.41 -11.19 13.59
CA VAL A 50 -13.64 -12.35 14.04
C VAL A 50 -13.42 -12.25 15.56
N GLY A 51 -13.75 -13.32 16.28
CA GLY A 51 -13.78 -13.37 17.74
C GLY A 51 -15.16 -13.11 18.34
N SER A 52 -16.10 -12.52 17.58
CA SER A 52 -17.51 -12.38 18.00
C SER A 52 -18.32 -13.60 17.66
N SER A 53 -19.49 -13.75 18.31
CA SER A 53 -20.36 -14.91 18.13
C SER A 53 -21.63 -14.56 17.35
N VAL A 54 -22.09 -15.54 16.57
CA VAL A 54 -23.38 -15.52 15.88
C VAL A 54 -24.23 -16.70 16.32
N ASP A 55 -25.55 -16.51 16.35
CA ASP A 55 -26.46 -17.58 16.69
C ASP A 55 -26.92 -18.32 15.43
N ILE A 56 -26.60 -19.62 15.35
CA ILE A 56 -27.06 -20.52 14.29
C ILE A 56 -28.28 -21.25 14.81
N SER A 57 -29.43 -21.07 14.13
CA SER A 57 -30.72 -21.67 14.52
C SER A 57 -31.22 -22.63 13.45
N TRP A 58 -31.78 -23.74 13.87
CA TRP A 58 -32.32 -24.75 12.95
C TRP A 58 -33.56 -25.44 13.50
N SER A 59 -34.38 -25.96 12.58
CA SER A 59 -35.46 -26.86 12.86
C SER A 59 -35.60 -27.89 11.74
N SER A 60 -36.03 -29.07 12.09
CA SER A 60 -36.30 -30.15 11.15
C SER A 60 -37.50 -30.97 11.54
N THR A 61 -38.11 -31.66 10.58
CA THR A 61 -39.16 -32.62 10.77
C THR A 61 -38.73 -34.00 10.27
N ASN A 62 -39.28 -35.05 10.85
CA ASN A 62 -38.99 -36.46 10.54
C ASN A 62 -37.51 -36.85 10.76
N ALA A 63 -36.72 -36.04 11.41
CA ALA A 63 -35.33 -36.30 11.74
C ALA A 63 -35.24 -37.02 13.11
N SER A 64 -34.27 -37.90 13.25
CA SER A 64 -33.90 -38.56 14.53
C SER A 64 -32.70 -37.87 15.18
N ALA A 65 -31.80 -37.34 14.38
CA ALA A 65 -30.62 -36.55 14.79
C ALA A 65 -30.09 -35.74 13.61
N CYS A 66 -29.34 -34.64 13.91
CA CYS A 66 -28.61 -33.89 12.93
C CYS A 66 -27.11 -33.89 13.24
N THR A 67 -26.29 -33.62 12.22
CA THR A 67 -24.83 -33.52 12.33
C THR A 67 -24.38 -32.21 11.71
N ALA A 68 -23.56 -31.47 12.43
CA ALA A 68 -22.94 -30.23 12.01
C ALA A 68 -21.55 -30.48 11.41
N THR A 69 -21.21 -29.79 10.32
CA THR A 69 -19.86 -29.79 9.71
C THR A 69 -19.52 -28.42 9.15
N GLY A 70 -18.24 -28.18 8.78
CA GLY A 70 -17.74 -26.89 8.35
C GLY A 70 -17.18 -26.08 9.51
N SER A 71 -17.54 -24.80 9.63
CA SER A 71 -17.08 -23.90 10.70
C SER A 71 -17.64 -24.22 12.09
N TRP A 72 -18.48 -25.23 12.21
CA TRP A 72 -18.96 -25.82 13.44
C TRP A 72 -18.96 -27.35 13.33
N SER A 73 -19.23 -28.06 14.41
CA SER A 73 -19.19 -29.56 14.38
C SER A 73 -20.04 -30.21 15.43
N GLY A 74 -20.15 -31.53 15.32
CA GLY A 74 -20.76 -32.40 16.32
C GLY A 74 -22.20 -32.76 16.04
N THR A 75 -22.76 -33.66 16.89
CA THR A 75 -24.15 -34.08 16.83
C THR A 75 -25.07 -33.02 17.39
N LYS A 76 -26.15 -32.74 16.69
CA LYS A 76 -27.16 -31.74 17.06
C LYS A 76 -28.52 -32.39 17.25
N GLY A 77 -29.36 -31.75 18.06
CA GLY A 77 -30.77 -32.10 18.12
C GLY A 77 -31.50 -31.84 16.82
N THR A 78 -32.75 -32.27 16.72
CA THR A 78 -33.60 -32.02 15.53
C THR A 78 -34.03 -30.56 15.38
N SER A 79 -33.86 -29.76 16.43
CA SER A 79 -34.02 -28.29 16.44
C SER A 79 -33.13 -27.69 17.53
N GLY A 80 -32.75 -26.43 17.38
CA GLY A 80 -31.97 -25.73 18.39
C GLY A 80 -31.43 -24.40 17.91
N THR A 81 -30.71 -23.73 18.81
CA THR A 81 -29.89 -22.56 18.57
C THR A 81 -28.54 -22.74 19.28
N GLU A 82 -27.46 -22.42 18.62
CA GLU A 82 -26.12 -22.52 19.17
C GLU A 82 -25.33 -21.23 18.80
N SER A 83 -24.67 -20.68 19.80
CA SER A 83 -23.84 -19.48 19.62
C SER A 83 -22.45 -19.93 19.21
N ILE A 84 -21.99 -19.53 18.01
CA ILE A 84 -20.72 -19.95 17.41
C ILE A 84 -19.84 -18.73 17.21
N THR A 85 -18.60 -18.82 17.71
CA THR A 85 -17.59 -17.77 17.49
C THR A 85 -17.05 -17.87 16.07
N ILE A 86 -17.06 -16.76 15.33
CA ILE A 86 -16.43 -16.64 14.01
C ILE A 86 -14.91 -16.61 14.19
N SER A 87 -14.20 -17.57 13.61
CA SER A 87 -12.78 -17.78 13.85
C SER A 87 -11.85 -17.26 12.75
N SER A 88 -12.38 -16.98 11.54
CA SER A 88 -11.58 -16.54 10.39
C SER A 88 -12.27 -15.43 9.60
N THR A 89 -11.48 -14.59 8.95
CA THR A 89 -11.97 -13.65 7.94
C THR A 89 -12.45 -14.41 6.70
N GLY A 90 -13.34 -13.76 5.93
CA GLY A 90 -13.99 -14.37 4.76
C GLY A 90 -15.09 -15.34 5.13
N SER A 91 -15.49 -16.21 4.20
CA SER A 91 -16.68 -17.04 4.32
C SER A 91 -16.49 -18.20 5.29
N ASN A 92 -17.22 -18.18 6.41
CA ASN A 92 -17.35 -19.28 7.36
C ASN A 92 -18.58 -20.09 7.00
N SER A 93 -18.39 -21.31 6.46
CA SER A 93 -19.45 -22.19 5.99
C SER A 93 -19.96 -23.11 7.10
N PHE A 94 -21.27 -23.16 7.26
CA PHE A 94 -21.99 -24.03 8.20
C PHE A 94 -22.85 -25.00 7.40
N VAL A 95 -22.72 -26.28 7.67
CA VAL A 95 -23.52 -27.32 7.02
C VAL A 95 -24.22 -28.14 8.10
N LEU A 96 -25.54 -28.34 7.93
CA LEU A 96 -26.34 -29.19 8.78
C LEU A 96 -26.90 -30.37 7.96
N THR A 97 -26.68 -31.60 8.38
CA THR A 97 -27.28 -32.78 7.78
C THR A 97 -28.13 -33.48 8.81
N CYS A 98 -29.43 -33.66 8.57
CA CYS A 98 -30.37 -34.33 9.43
C CYS A 98 -30.77 -35.68 8.85
N ASN A 99 -30.80 -36.74 9.68
CA ASN A 99 -31.10 -38.11 9.30
C ASN A 99 -32.47 -38.52 9.83
N GLY A 100 -33.28 -39.08 8.97
CA GLY A 100 -34.57 -39.70 9.30
C GLY A 100 -34.66 -41.14 8.81
N GLU A 101 -35.65 -41.87 9.24
CA GLU A 101 -35.81 -43.29 8.87
C GLU A 101 -36.05 -43.50 7.36
N GLY A 102 -36.57 -42.49 6.65
CA GLY A 102 -36.81 -42.55 5.20
C GLY A 102 -35.76 -41.87 4.33
N GLY A 103 -34.73 -41.27 4.94
CA GLY A 103 -33.64 -40.58 4.24
C GLY A 103 -33.16 -39.35 5.01
N ASN A 104 -32.14 -38.71 4.50
CA ASN A 104 -31.52 -37.50 5.03
C ASN A 104 -31.85 -36.25 4.23
N ASP A 105 -31.64 -35.08 4.86
CA ASP A 105 -31.66 -33.75 4.23
C ASP A 105 -30.48 -32.94 4.71
N SER A 106 -29.98 -32.08 3.85
CA SER A 106 -28.79 -31.25 4.16
C SER A 106 -29.00 -29.80 3.68
N SER A 107 -28.60 -28.87 4.53
CA SER A 107 -28.65 -27.44 4.22
C SER A 107 -27.34 -26.78 4.62
N SER A 108 -26.99 -25.67 3.92
CA SER A 108 -25.81 -24.87 4.21
C SER A 108 -26.14 -23.38 4.27
N LEU A 109 -25.36 -22.67 5.07
CA LEU A 109 -25.33 -21.20 5.09
C LEU A 109 -23.88 -20.74 5.32
N SER A 110 -23.61 -19.47 5.08
CA SER A 110 -22.32 -18.86 5.38
C SER A 110 -22.48 -17.58 6.18
N VAL A 111 -21.47 -17.26 6.97
CA VAL A 111 -21.31 -15.97 7.66
C VAL A 111 -19.93 -15.44 7.31
N ASP A 112 -19.86 -14.22 6.78
CA ASP A 112 -18.59 -13.61 6.41
C ASP A 112 -17.95 -12.94 7.64
N GLY A 113 -16.76 -13.44 7.98
CA GLY A 113 -15.93 -12.90 9.05
C GLY A 113 -15.15 -11.68 8.56
N PHE A 114 -15.09 -10.64 9.37
CA PHE A 114 -14.25 -9.46 9.11
C PHE A 114 -13.42 -9.08 10.33
N ARG A 115 -12.42 -8.22 10.14
CA ARG A 115 -11.70 -7.51 11.21
C ARG A 115 -11.79 -6.03 10.94
N ASN A 116 -11.87 -5.22 11.99
CA ASN A 116 -11.62 -3.80 11.85
C ASN A 116 -10.12 -3.55 11.81
N ILE A 117 -9.69 -2.81 10.79
CA ILE A 117 -8.32 -2.36 10.62
C ILE A 117 -8.29 -0.88 10.96
N ALA A 118 -7.41 -0.48 11.89
CA ALA A 118 -7.01 0.89 12.09
C ALA A 118 -5.69 1.13 11.39
N GLY A 119 -5.52 2.29 10.77
CA GLY A 119 -4.30 2.65 10.08
C GLY A 119 -4.18 4.14 9.85
N ILE A 120 -3.07 4.52 9.22
CA ILE A 120 -2.80 5.87 8.75
C ILE A 120 -2.39 5.85 7.28
N THR A 121 -2.76 6.89 6.53
CA THR A 121 -2.24 7.13 5.18
C THR A 121 -1.35 8.35 5.20
N VAL A 122 -0.11 8.18 4.72
CA VAL A 122 0.98 9.11 4.98
C VAL A 122 1.88 9.30 3.79
N ASP A 123 2.01 10.58 3.41
CA ASP A 123 3.02 11.15 2.52
C ASP A 123 3.25 12.64 2.89
N GLY A 124 3.15 13.09 4.00
CA GLY A 124 2.49 13.98 4.95
C GLY A 124 1.21 13.27 5.42
N TYR A 125 0.54 13.83 6.41
CA TYR A 125 -0.76 13.29 6.76
C TYR A 125 -1.79 13.63 5.69
N ILE A 126 -2.42 12.61 5.11
CA ILE A 126 -3.39 12.80 4.03
C ILE A 126 -4.81 12.82 4.60
N ASN A 127 -5.44 13.98 4.58
CA ASN A 127 -6.81 14.17 5.04
C ASN A 127 -7.81 13.94 3.90
N GLY A 128 -8.89 13.22 4.18
CA GLY A 128 -9.98 13.01 3.23
C GLY A 128 -9.66 12.05 2.09
N ALA A 129 -8.58 11.25 2.19
CA ALA A 129 -8.31 10.19 1.24
C ALA A 129 -9.44 9.15 1.28
N SER A 130 -9.84 8.65 0.12
CA SER A 130 -10.72 7.48 0.02
C SER A 130 -9.92 6.24 0.32
N ILE A 131 -10.27 5.54 1.39
CA ILE A 131 -9.63 4.28 1.82
C ILE A 131 -10.59 3.15 1.52
N PHE A 132 -10.16 2.13 0.80
CA PHE A 132 -11.00 0.97 0.49
C PHE A 132 -10.19 -0.33 0.41
N ILE A 133 -10.89 -1.45 0.48
CA ILE A 133 -10.32 -2.79 0.31
C ILE A 133 -10.67 -3.27 -1.09
N ASP A 134 -9.70 -3.21 -1.98
CA ASP A 134 -9.79 -3.75 -3.32
C ASP A 134 -9.74 -5.28 -3.26
N GLN A 135 -10.84 -5.94 -3.65
CA GLN A 135 -11.04 -7.38 -3.54
C GLN A 135 -10.87 -8.11 -4.89
N ASP A 136 -10.96 -7.39 -6.00
CA ASP A 136 -10.90 -7.96 -7.36
C ASP A 136 -9.70 -7.49 -8.18
N ASP A 137 -8.78 -6.74 -7.56
CA ASP A 137 -7.51 -6.24 -8.10
C ASP A 137 -7.70 -5.27 -9.30
N ASP A 138 -8.85 -4.57 -9.36
CA ASP A 138 -9.09 -3.54 -10.37
C ASP A 138 -8.61 -2.13 -9.94
N PHE A 139 -8.35 -1.94 -8.65
CA PHE A 139 -7.92 -0.70 -8.01
C PHE A 139 -8.90 0.46 -8.15
N GLU A 140 -10.16 0.16 -8.35
CA GLU A 140 -11.27 1.09 -8.36
C GLU A 140 -12.25 0.73 -7.24
N LEU A 141 -12.83 1.72 -6.56
CA LEU A 141 -13.79 1.44 -5.50
C LEU A 141 -15.08 0.85 -6.07
N GLY A 142 -15.27 -0.42 -5.90
CA GLY A 142 -16.47 -1.18 -6.27
C GLY A 142 -17.65 -0.94 -5.32
N SER A 143 -18.86 -1.28 -5.76
CA SER A 143 -20.09 -1.15 -4.94
C SER A 143 -20.13 -2.14 -3.77
N ASP A 144 -19.40 -3.22 -3.85
CA ASP A 144 -19.43 -4.34 -2.91
C ASP A 144 -18.20 -4.30 -1.97
N GLU A 145 -17.36 -3.29 -2.10
CA GLU A 145 -16.15 -3.10 -1.33
C GLU A 145 -16.38 -2.21 -0.11
N ASP A 146 -15.74 -2.59 0.99
CA ASP A 146 -15.73 -1.78 2.20
C ASP A 146 -14.85 -0.54 2.00
N SER A 147 -15.34 0.63 2.40
CA SER A 147 -14.62 1.91 2.26
C SER A 147 -14.83 2.84 3.44
N THR A 148 -13.90 3.76 3.62
CA THR A 148 -13.93 4.84 4.61
C THR A 148 -13.13 6.04 4.09
N THR A 149 -12.96 7.08 4.91
CA THR A 149 -12.11 8.22 4.61
C THR A 149 -11.12 8.47 5.74
N SER A 150 -9.92 8.94 5.41
CA SER A 150 -8.95 9.37 6.41
C SER A 150 -9.34 10.70 7.05
N ASP A 151 -8.99 10.87 8.31
CA ASP A 151 -9.17 12.12 9.05
C ASP A 151 -7.95 13.06 8.92
N SER A 152 -7.98 14.17 9.70
CA SER A 152 -6.91 15.18 9.71
C SER A 152 -5.57 14.70 10.32
N SER A 153 -5.47 13.49 10.76
CA SER A 153 -4.20 12.84 11.16
C SER A 153 -3.81 11.70 10.21
N GLY A 154 -4.47 11.64 9.04
CA GLY A 154 -4.34 10.53 8.10
C GLY A 154 -4.94 9.23 8.60
N ALA A 155 -5.55 9.22 9.81
CA ALA A 155 -6.04 8.02 10.45
C ALA A 155 -7.39 7.56 9.86
N PHE A 156 -7.57 6.24 9.82
CA PHE A 156 -8.80 5.61 9.37
C PHE A 156 -9.09 4.32 10.14
N ILE A 157 -10.36 3.91 10.13
CA ILE A 157 -10.79 2.57 10.56
C ILE A 157 -11.66 2.01 9.44
N ILE A 158 -11.33 0.81 8.97
CA ILE A 158 -12.05 0.13 7.90
C ILE A 158 -12.33 -1.33 8.26
N LYS A 159 -13.45 -1.84 7.81
CA LYS A 159 -13.81 -3.24 7.90
C LYS A 159 -13.07 -4.04 6.84
N HIS A 160 -12.38 -5.10 7.23
CA HIS A 160 -11.56 -5.91 6.34
C HIS A 160 -11.96 -7.39 6.36
N SER A 161 -12.17 -7.95 5.17
CA SER A 161 -12.33 -9.39 4.97
C SER A 161 -11.12 -10.00 4.25
N ASN A 162 -10.76 -9.46 3.08
CA ASN A 162 -9.63 -9.88 2.25
C ASN A 162 -9.38 -8.81 1.17
N GLY A 163 -8.18 -8.71 0.61
CA GLY A 163 -7.85 -7.80 -0.49
C GLY A 163 -6.63 -6.92 -0.23
N THR A 164 -6.44 -5.94 -1.12
CA THR A 164 -5.40 -4.91 -1.01
C THR A 164 -6.00 -3.63 -0.44
N LEU A 165 -5.38 -3.07 0.59
CA LEU A 165 -5.77 -1.78 1.15
C LEU A 165 -5.28 -0.67 0.22
N VAL A 166 -6.19 0.17 -0.26
CA VAL A 166 -5.95 1.28 -1.16
C VAL A 166 -6.26 2.59 -0.47
N SER A 167 -5.38 3.58 -0.63
CA SER A 167 -5.62 4.98 -0.28
C SER A 167 -5.56 5.81 -1.56
N MET A 168 -6.62 6.55 -1.85
CA MET A 168 -6.74 7.33 -3.08
C MET A 168 -7.06 8.80 -2.80
N GLY A 169 -6.22 9.68 -3.34
CA GLY A 169 -6.42 11.13 -3.28
C GLY A 169 -6.33 11.72 -1.87
N GLY A 170 -6.99 12.84 -1.67
CA GLY A 170 -7.00 13.60 -0.44
C GLY A 170 -6.14 14.85 -0.46
N GLN A 171 -5.98 15.48 0.68
CA GLN A 171 -5.16 16.67 0.87
C GLN A 171 -3.97 16.37 1.77
N ASP A 172 -2.76 16.62 1.29
CA ASP A 172 -1.57 16.66 2.11
C ASP A 172 -1.66 17.86 3.08
N LEU A 173 -1.59 17.60 4.38
CA LEU A 173 -1.77 18.64 5.39
C LEU A 173 -0.51 19.45 5.71
N ASP A 174 0.67 18.94 5.36
CA ASP A 174 1.92 19.67 5.52
C ASP A 174 2.00 20.83 4.51
N THR A 175 1.56 20.59 3.27
CA THR A 175 1.61 21.57 2.18
C THR A 175 0.25 22.16 1.81
N LEU A 176 -0.84 21.62 2.34
CA LEU A 176 -2.23 21.90 1.95
C LEU A 176 -2.53 21.62 0.47
N THR A 177 -1.70 20.81 -0.18
CA THR A 177 -1.83 20.47 -1.59
C THR A 177 -2.86 19.38 -1.78
N GLN A 178 -3.77 19.56 -2.75
CA GLN A 178 -4.70 18.52 -3.17
C GLN A 178 -3.98 17.53 -4.10
N ILE A 179 -4.03 16.24 -3.76
CA ILE A 179 -3.30 15.16 -4.45
C ILE A 179 -4.24 14.07 -4.96
N ASP A 180 -5.34 14.48 -5.62
CA ASP A 180 -6.45 13.60 -6.04
C ASP A 180 -6.04 12.35 -6.83
N SER A 181 -4.93 12.42 -7.55
CA SER A 181 -4.41 11.29 -8.34
C SER A 181 -3.49 10.35 -7.57
N LEU A 182 -3.04 10.72 -6.37
CA LEU A 182 -2.14 9.86 -5.58
C LEU A 182 -2.89 8.60 -5.14
N MET A 183 -2.35 7.45 -5.50
CA MET A 183 -2.81 6.15 -5.04
C MET A 183 -1.69 5.43 -4.32
N LEU A 184 -1.91 5.13 -3.05
CA LEU A 184 -1.00 4.38 -2.20
C LEU A 184 -1.60 3.01 -1.86
N LEU A 185 -0.76 1.98 -1.83
CA LEU A 185 -1.18 0.59 -1.70
C LEU A 185 -0.53 -0.10 -0.50
N ARG A 186 -1.27 -1.05 0.08
CA ARG A 186 -0.77 -1.94 1.09
C ARG A 186 -1.39 -3.32 1.00
N ASN A 187 -0.58 -4.34 0.76
CA ASN A 187 -1.04 -5.73 0.85
C ASN A 187 -1.21 -6.15 2.32
N LEU A 188 -2.37 -6.72 2.62
CA LEU A 188 -2.74 -7.17 3.97
C LEU A 188 -2.56 -8.67 4.19
N SER A 189 -2.11 -9.42 3.18
CA SER A 189 -1.93 -10.87 3.26
C SER A 189 -0.93 -11.26 4.35
N GLY A 190 -1.37 -12.13 5.27
CA GLY A 190 -0.51 -12.67 6.32
C GLY A 190 -0.29 -11.76 7.54
N TYR A 191 -0.91 -10.58 7.59
CA TYR A 191 -0.78 -9.65 8.72
C TYR A 191 -1.91 -9.79 9.72
N SER A 192 -1.53 -9.85 11.01
CA SER A 192 -2.47 -9.86 12.14
C SER A 192 -2.44 -8.55 12.97
N ALA A 193 -1.66 -7.55 12.55
CA ALA A 193 -1.55 -6.28 13.23
C ALA A 193 -2.86 -5.48 13.14
N SER A 194 -3.08 -4.58 14.09
CA SER A 194 -4.26 -3.70 14.14
C SER A 194 -3.99 -2.28 13.63
N ASN A 195 -2.72 -1.90 13.49
CA ASN A 195 -2.32 -0.58 13.02
C ASN A 195 -1.47 -0.73 11.76
N PHE A 196 -1.86 -0.05 10.70
CA PHE A 196 -1.20 -0.12 9.41
C PHE A 196 -0.81 1.26 8.90
N SER A 197 0.38 1.36 8.32
CA SER A 197 0.79 2.54 7.57
C SER A 197 0.66 2.27 6.09
N ILE A 198 -0.03 3.16 5.36
CA ILE A 198 -0.07 3.20 3.90
C ILE A 198 0.83 4.35 3.49
N THR A 199 1.95 4.04 2.83
CA THR A 199 2.97 5.01 2.44
C THR A 199 3.44 4.75 1.01
N PRO A 200 4.16 5.68 0.38
CA PRO A 200 4.82 5.42 -0.91
C PRO A 200 5.77 4.22 -0.85
N VAL A 201 6.47 4.02 0.27
CA VAL A 201 7.38 2.88 0.47
C VAL A 201 6.61 1.56 0.54
N THR A 202 5.47 1.50 1.27
CA THR A 202 4.63 0.30 1.28
C THR A 202 4.00 0.03 -0.08
N THR A 203 3.78 1.07 -0.89
CA THR A 203 3.29 0.94 -2.27
C THR A 203 4.33 0.25 -3.16
N ILE A 204 5.60 0.66 -3.08
CA ILE A 204 6.69 -0.06 -3.77
C ILE A 204 6.79 -1.51 -3.29
N ALA A 205 6.72 -1.74 -1.97
CA ALA A 205 6.74 -3.09 -1.39
C ALA A 205 5.56 -3.96 -1.87
N ASN A 206 4.38 -3.37 -2.10
CA ASN A 206 3.21 -4.07 -2.66
C ASN A 206 3.48 -4.63 -4.06
N PHE A 207 4.21 -3.89 -4.91
CA PHE A 207 4.61 -4.36 -6.24
C PHE A 207 5.81 -5.32 -6.22
N LEU A 208 6.53 -5.41 -5.10
CA LEU A 208 7.73 -6.23 -4.92
C LEU A 208 7.59 -7.22 -3.74
N PRO A 209 6.55 -8.08 -3.69
CA PRO A 209 6.19 -8.85 -2.49
C PRO A 209 7.25 -9.90 -2.09
N ASN A 210 8.16 -10.27 -3.00
CA ASN A 210 9.21 -11.27 -2.75
C ASN A 210 10.61 -10.65 -2.60
N GLU A 211 10.72 -9.32 -2.60
CA GLU A 211 11.99 -8.61 -2.51
C GLU A 211 12.17 -8.00 -1.12
N ASN A 212 13.43 -7.84 -0.73
CA ASN A 212 13.77 -7.14 0.51
C ASN A 212 13.81 -5.63 0.27
N ILE A 213 12.69 -4.95 0.52
CA ILE A 213 12.55 -3.51 0.30
C ILE A 213 13.55 -2.66 1.11
N TYR A 214 13.97 -3.14 2.27
CA TYR A 214 14.95 -2.47 3.11
C TYR A 214 16.29 -2.38 2.39
N ASN A 215 16.77 -3.50 1.84
CA ASN A 215 18.00 -3.52 1.06
C ASN A 215 17.88 -2.73 -0.24
N LEU A 216 16.73 -2.81 -0.92
CA LEU A 216 16.51 -2.13 -2.20
C LEU A 216 16.59 -0.61 -2.07
N LEU A 217 15.93 -0.05 -1.06
CA LEU A 217 15.87 1.40 -0.83
C LEU A 217 16.90 1.90 0.20
N GLY A 218 17.62 0.99 0.87
CA GLY A 218 18.57 1.35 1.92
C GLY A 218 17.92 1.80 3.22
N ILE A 219 16.67 1.37 3.48
CA ILE A 219 15.94 1.68 4.71
C ILE A 219 16.50 0.81 5.84
N ASP A 220 16.64 1.36 7.04
CA ASP A 220 17.09 0.61 8.21
C ASP A 220 16.12 -0.55 8.54
N PRO A 221 16.59 -1.81 8.60
CA PRO A 221 15.72 -2.95 8.85
C PRO A 221 15.12 -3.00 10.28
N SER A 222 15.55 -2.13 11.19
CA SER A 222 14.91 -1.96 12.50
C SER A 222 13.57 -1.21 12.44
N ILE A 223 13.31 -0.49 11.33
CA ILE A 223 12.05 0.19 11.08
C ILE A 223 11.04 -0.85 10.58
N ASP A 224 9.90 -0.97 11.26
CA ASP A 224 8.76 -1.69 10.66
C ASP A 224 7.99 -0.74 9.74
N ILE A 225 8.35 -0.70 8.45
CA ILE A 225 7.69 0.16 7.44
C ILE A 225 6.19 -0.06 7.35
N LEU A 226 5.70 -1.14 7.92
CA LEU A 226 4.31 -1.55 7.84
C LEU A 226 3.44 -0.93 8.95
N THR A 227 4.04 -0.48 10.02
CA THR A 227 3.34 0.06 11.20
C THR A 227 3.89 1.41 11.66
N VAL A 228 5.10 1.79 11.22
CA VAL A 228 5.71 3.06 11.59
C VAL A 228 4.96 4.23 10.96
N ASP A 229 4.85 5.31 11.72
CA ASP A 229 4.43 6.61 11.22
C ASP A 229 5.69 7.43 10.87
N PRO A 230 6.01 7.60 9.57
CA PRO A 230 7.24 8.29 9.18
C PRO A 230 7.22 9.80 9.45
N VAL A 231 6.03 10.40 9.69
CA VAL A 231 5.91 11.84 9.94
C VAL A 231 6.24 12.20 11.40
N THR A 232 5.97 11.31 12.36
CA THR A 232 6.13 11.61 13.79
C THR A 232 7.56 11.87 14.21
N SER A 233 8.55 11.42 13.45
CA SER A 233 9.99 11.55 13.76
C SER A 233 10.78 12.26 12.67
N LYS A 234 10.10 12.95 11.75
CA LYS A 234 10.77 13.75 10.72
C LYS A 234 11.55 14.91 11.38
N GLY A 235 12.76 15.16 10.89
CA GLY A 235 13.58 16.29 11.35
C GLY A 235 14.42 16.02 12.60
N ASP A 236 14.31 14.85 13.21
CA ASP A 236 15.07 14.51 14.43
C ASP A 236 16.47 13.95 14.14
N GLY A 237 16.86 13.80 12.85
CA GLY A 237 18.10 13.16 12.42
C GLY A 237 18.11 11.66 12.73
N GLY A 238 16.94 11.07 12.92
CA GLY A 238 16.76 9.68 13.28
C GLY A 238 16.62 8.76 12.07
N ILE A 239 16.58 7.45 12.34
CA ILE A 239 16.45 6.41 11.30
C ILE A 239 15.14 6.50 10.51
N ASN A 240 14.09 7.10 11.07
CA ASN A 240 12.81 7.28 10.40
C ASN A 240 12.83 8.43 9.37
N ASP A 241 13.74 9.38 9.48
CA ASP A 241 13.88 10.49 8.53
C ASP A 241 14.11 9.98 7.12
N PHE A 242 14.98 8.99 6.98
CA PHE A 242 15.27 8.38 5.68
C PHE A 242 14.05 7.65 5.08
N HIS A 243 13.19 7.06 5.90
CA HIS A 243 11.93 6.46 5.43
C HIS A 243 10.97 7.53 4.91
N TYR A 244 10.82 8.64 5.63
CA TYR A 244 10.01 9.79 5.20
C TYR A 244 10.54 10.42 3.91
N GLU A 245 11.87 10.66 3.84
CA GLU A 245 12.55 11.18 2.65
C GLU A 245 12.27 10.30 1.41
N LYS A 246 12.47 8.99 1.52
CA LYS A 246 12.24 8.06 0.41
C LYS A 246 10.78 8.02 -0.01
N GLY A 247 9.85 8.16 0.93
CA GLY A 247 8.42 8.31 0.65
C GLY A 247 8.16 9.51 -0.25
N ASN A 248 8.59 10.70 0.17
CA ASN A 248 8.41 11.93 -0.61
C ASN A 248 9.05 11.86 -2.00
N GLN A 249 10.28 11.33 -2.11
CA GLN A 249 10.96 11.17 -3.40
C GLN A 249 10.19 10.25 -4.35
N LEU A 250 9.66 9.14 -3.85
CA LEU A 250 8.85 8.22 -4.64
C LEU A 250 7.54 8.86 -5.11
N THR A 251 6.86 9.60 -4.22
CA THR A 251 5.64 10.34 -4.57
C THR A 251 5.90 11.39 -5.65
N VAL A 252 6.91 12.22 -5.45
CA VAL A 252 7.26 13.28 -6.40
C VAL A 252 7.57 12.68 -7.77
N LEU A 253 8.34 11.60 -7.83
CA LEU A 253 8.65 10.92 -9.08
C LEU A 253 7.38 10.33 -9.74
N ALA A 254 6.53 9.64 -8.97
CA ALA A 254 5.30 9.04 -9.50
C ALA A 254 4.32 10.09 -10.02
N LEU A 255 4.11 11.19 -9.28
CA LEU A 255 3.26 12.31 -9.70
C LEU A 255 3.82 13.01 -10.94
N SER A 256 5.13 13.20 -11.04
CA SER A 256 5.77 13.81 -12.22
C SER A 256 5.54 12.96 -13.47
N LEU A 257 5.74 11.65 -13.38
CA LEU A 257 5.48 10.72 -14.49
C LEU A 257 4.00 10.71 -14.89
N PHE A 258 3.10 10.73 -13.91
CA PHE A 258 1.66 10.87 -14.13
C PHE A 258 1.31 12.14 -14.89
N ASN A 259 1.84 13.31 -14.47
CA ASN A 259 1.57 14.60 -15.09
C ASN A 259 2.18 14.70 -16.50
N ILE A 260 3.38 14.17 -16.72
CA ILE A 260 4.00 14.07 -18.05
C ILE A 260 3.08 13.29 -18.99
N LYS A 261 2.63 12.11 -18.59
CA LYS A 261 1.73 11.30 -19.42
C LYS A 261 0.43 12.01 -19.73
N ASN A 262 -0.24 12.58 -18.73
CA ASN A 262 -1.53 13.24 -18.93
C ASN A 262 -1.43 14.53 -19.75
N THR A 263 -0.28 15.20 -19.70
CA THR A 263 0.00 16.37 -20.55
C THR A 263 0.23 15.97 -22.01
N LEU A 264 0.95 14.88 -22.24
CA LEU A 264 1.35 14.45 -23.58
C LEU A 264 0.30 13.55 -24.26
N VAL A 265 -0.57 12.88 -23.51
CA VAL A 265 -1.59 11.95 -24.03
C VAL A 265 -2.95 12.26 -23.42
N SER A 266 -3.63 13.26 -23.99
CA SER A 266 -4.94 13.71 -23.49
C SER A 266 -6.10 12.76 -23.82
N SER A 267 -5.94 11.86 -24.79
CA SER A 267 -7.02 10.96 -25.25
C SER A 267 -7.35 9.82 -24.30
N SER A 268 -6.49 9.51 -23.35
CA SER A 268 -6.69 8.48 -22.34
C SER A 268 -5.97 8.90 -21.05
N PRO A 269 -6.52 9.83 -20.28
CA PRO A 269 -5.92 10.26 -19.03
C PRO A 269 -5.82 9.09 -18.07
N SER A 270 -4.71 9.00 -17.35
CA SER A 270 -4.62 8.12 -16.17
C SER A 270 -5.45 8.74 -15.05
N ASN A 271 -6.02 7.91 -14.18
CA ASN A 271 -6.81 8.37 -13.05
C ASN A 271 -5.99 8.37 -11.75
N SER A 272 -4.87 7.64 -11.71
CA SER A 272 -4.05 7.51 -10.51
C SER A 272 -2.57 7.30 -10.82
N THR A 273 -1.74 7.41 -9.78
CA THR A 273 -0.30 7.19 -9.84
C THR A 273 0.12 5.71 -9.77
N LYS A 274 -0.81 4.77 -9.65
CA LYS A 274 -0.53 3.33 -9.49
C LYS A 274 0.48 2.78 -10.50
N ASP A 275 0.21 2.99 -11.79
CA ASP A 275 1.06 2.47 -12.87
C ASP A 275 2.49 3.03 -12.83
N TYR A 276 2.65 4.24 -12.29
CA TYR A 276 3.94 4.89 -12.18
C TYR A 276 4.73 4.38 -10.98
N PHE A 277 4.08 4.12 -9.85
CA PHE A 277 4.70 3.40 -8.74
C PHE A 277 5.13 1.98 -9.15
N GLN A 278 4.31 1.29 -9.95
CA GLN A 278 4.67 -0.01 -10.48
C GLN A 278 5.91 0.05 -11.38
N ALA A 279 5.97 1.01 -12.30
CA ALA A 279 7.14 1.19 -13.18
C ALA A 279 8.42 1.53 -12.41
N ILE A 280 8.31 2.34 -11.35
CA ILE A 280 9.42 2.65 -10.44
C ILE A 280 9.87 1.37 -9.72
N ALA A 281 8.94 0.57 -9.19
CA ALA A 281 9.25 -0.69 -8.52
C ALA A 281 9.96 -1.71 -9.44
N GLU A 282 9.48 -1.85 -10.67
CA GLU A 282 10.09 -2.72 -11.67
C GLU A 282 11.53 -2.30 -12.02
N GLU A 283 11.81 -1.00 -12.15
CA GLU A 283 13.17 -0.52 -12.39
C GLU A 283 14.07 -0.67 -11.16
N ILE A 284 13.55 -0.44 -9.93
CA ILE A 284 14.26 -0.73 -8.68
C ILE A 284 14.73 -2.19 -8.66
N LYS A 285 13.83 -3.11 -8.95
CA LYS A 285 14.16 -4.54 -9.00
C LYS A 285 15.24 -4.85 -10.05
N LYS A 286 15.08 -4.32 -11.26
CA LYS A 286 15.99 -4.54 -12.37
C LYS A 286 17.39 -4.00 -12.07
N GLU A 287 17.50 -2.80 -11.51
CA GLU A 287 18.78 -2.19 -11.19
C GLU A 287 19.50 -2.94 -10.05
N ASN A 288 18.78 -3.38 -9.03
CA ASN A 288 19.34 -4.19 -7.94
C ASN A 288 19.91 -5.53 -8.44
N VAL A 289 19.23 -6.18 -9.40
CA VAL A 289 19.76 -7.41 -10.03
C VAL A 289 21.09 -7.15 -10.72
N ILE A 290 21.28 -5.96 -11.32
CA ILE A 290 22.50 -5.59 -12.02
C ILE A 290 23.62 -5.22 -11.05
N THR A 291 23.31 -4.43 -10.02
CA THR A 291 24.31 -3.81 -9.14
C THR A 291 24.55 -4.59 -7.85
N SER A 292 23.57 -5.41 -7.41
CA SER A 292 23.53 -6.09 -6.10
C SER A 292 23.71 -5.13 -4.90
N SER A 293 23.30 -3.86 -5.08
CA SER A 293 23.38 -2.81 -4.07
C SER A 293 22.04 -2.08 -3.94
N LYS A 294 21.92 -1.20 -2.93
CA LYS A 294 20.77 -0.30 -2.85
C LYS A 294 20.66 0.52 -4.12
N VAL A 295 19.43 0.80 -4.52
CA VAL A 295 19.11 1.57 -5.72
C VAL A 295 19.03 3.05 -5.39
N ASP A 296 19.74 3.85 -6.17
CA ASP A 296 19.70 5.30 -6.08
C ASP A 296 18.60 5.85 -7.02
N ILE A 297 17.44 6.10 -6.46
CA ILE A 297 16.26 6.60 -7.22
C ILE A 297 16.41 8.06 -7.67
N GLU A 298 17.43 8.78 -7.20
CA GLU A 298 17.75 10.17 -7.57
C GLU A 298 18.66 10.22 -8.81
N ASN A 299 19.27 9.09 -9.15
CA ASN A 299 20.25 8.99 -10.25
C ASN A 299 19.58 9.26 -11.61
N GLN A 300 20.23 10.09 -12.44
CA GLN A 300 19.71 10.42 -13.78
C GLN A 300 19.47 9.16 -14.64
N THR A 301 20.31 8.14 -14.53
CA THR A 301 20.14 6.90 -15.29
C THR A 301 18.90 6.16 -14.86
N PHE A 302 18.67 6.04 -13.55
CA PHE A 302 17.45 5.45 -13.00
C PHE A 302 16.20 6.19 -13.50
N ILE A 303 16.15 7.52 -13.33
CA ILE A 303 15.03 8.36 -13.78
C ILE A 303 14.80 8.24 -15.30
N THR A 304 15.89 8.19 -16.09
CA THR A 304 15.80 7.99 -17.54
C THR A 304 15.15 6.66 -17.87
N ASN A 305 15.59 5.58 -17.23
CA ASN A 305 15.06 4.23 -17.49
C ASN A 305 13.57 4.13 -17.13
N VAL A 306 13.17 4.67 -15.97
CA VAL A 306 11.74 4.70 -15.58
C VAL A 306 10.92 5.51 -16.58
N LEU A 307 11.39 6.69 -16.99
CA LEU A 307 10.69 7.54 -17.96
C LEU A 307 10.59 6.84 -19.34
N GLU A 308 11.64 6.17 -19.79
CA GLU A 308 11.62 5.41 -21.05
C GLU A 308 10.65 4.23 -21.01
N ASN A 309 10.57 3.51 -19.89
CA ASN A 309 9.59 2.44 -19.68
C ASN A 309 8.15 3.00 -19.78
N ILE A 310 7.87 4.15 -19.17
CA ILE A 310 6.55 4.80 -19.24
C ILE A 310 6.26 5.31 -20.67
N ILE A 311 7.23 5.92 -21.35
CA ILE A 311 7.12 6.36 -22.75
C ILE A 311 6.71 5.19 -23.64
N ALA A 312 7.37 4.06 -23.50
CA ALA A 312 7.07 2.85 -24.28
C ALA A 312 5.69 2.26 -23.92
N ALA A 313 5.41 2.07 -22.62
CA ALA A 313 4.18 1.45 -22.15
C ALA A 313 2.92 2.27 -22.47
N LYS A 314 3.02 3.60 -22.43
CA LYS A 314 1.88 4.51 -22.65
C LYS A 314 1.87 5.15 -24.04
N SER A 315 2.76 4.73 -24.95
CA SER A 315 2.88 5.26 -26.32
C SER A 315 3.02 6.80 -26.37
N ILE A 316 3.86 7.34 -25.48
CA ILE A 316 4.13 8.76 -25.37
C ILE A 316 5.11 9.19 -26.46
N THR A 317 4.91 10.36 -27.07
CA THR A 317 5.89 10.99 -27.96
C THR A 317 6.50 12.19 -27.25
N ILE A 318 7.81 12.16 -27.05
CA ILE A 318 8.60 13.21 -26.43
C ILE A 318 9.91 13.37 -27.24
N THR A 319 10.40 14.59 -27.42
CA THR A 319 11.69 14.80 -28.06
C THR A 319 12.85 14.42 -27.14
N ASP A 320 14.00 14.02 -27.71
CA ASP A 320 15.18 13.67 -26.91
C ASP A 320 15.64 14.84 -26.03
N SER A 321 15.53 16.08 -26.52
CA SER A 321 15.86 17.28 -25.74
C SER A 321 14.90 17.47 -24.57
N SER A 322 13.58 17.36 -24.79
CA SER A 322 12.60 17.46 -23.72
C SER A 322 12.77 16.36 -22.69
N LYS A 323 13.02 15.11 -23.14
CA LYS A 323 13.31 13.99 -22.26
C LYS A 323 14.53 14.27 -21.37
N ALA A 324 15.64 14.68 -21.97
CA ALA A 324 16.86 14.98 -21.22
C ALA A 324 16.67 16.12 -20.20
N ASN A 325 15.97 17.18 -20.57
CA ASN A 325 15.67 18.29 -19.67
C ASN A 325 14.73 17.89 -18.54
N THR A 326 13.73 17.02 -18.81
CA THR A 326 12.82 16.46 -17.82
C THR A 326 13.59 15.63 -16.77
N VAL A 327 14.44 14.72 -17.25
CA VAL A 327 15.30 13.89 -16.36
C VAL A 327 16.19 14.78 -15.49
N LYS A 328 16.77 15.82 -16.10
CA LYS A 328 17.64 16.75 -15.39
C LYS A 328 16.90 17.54 -14.32
N ALA A 329 15.68 18.01 -14.61
CA ALA A 329 14.85 18.72 -13.64
C ALA A 329 14.52 17.82 -12.44
N LEU A 330 14.07 16.59 -12.69
CA LEU A 330 13.79 15.62 -11.61
C LEU A 330 15.04 15.28 -10.79
N ALA A 331 16.16 14.97 -11.46
CA ALA A 331 17.42 14.63 -10.79
C ALA A 331 18.05 15.81 -10.01
N SER A 332 17.68 17.05 -10.31
CA SER A 332 18.14 18.21 -9.55
C SER A 332 17.33 18.45 -8.28
N VAL A 333 16.07 18.01 -8.23
CA VAL A 333 15.15 18.27 -7.12
C VAL A 333 15.08 17.09 -6.15
N LEU A 334 15.04 15.85 -6.65
CA LEU A 334 14.88 14.66 -5.78
C LEU A 334 15.91 14.59 -4.64
N PRO A 335 17.21 14.90 -4.84
CA PRO A 335 18.18 14.91 -3.73
C PRO A 335 17.93 16.02 -2.70
N ILE A 336 17.22 17.11 -3.09
CA ILE A 336 16.95 18.24 -2.20
C ILE A 336 15.72 17.98 -1.32
N ILE A 337 14.84 17.07 -1.73
CA ILE A 337 13.68 16.64 -0.95
C ILE A 337 14.15 15.70 0.18
N ALA A 338 15.24 16.02 0.81
CA ALA A 338 15.70 15.35 2.02
C ALA A 338 15.06 16.00 3.23
N VAL A 339 14.92 15.25 4.31
CA VAL A 339 14.51 15.81 5.58
C VAL A 339 15.54 16.85 6.01
N ASN A 340 15.12 18.09 6.05
CA ASN A 340 15.94 19.16 6.58
C ASN A 340 15.70 19.28 8.09
N THR A 341 16.67 19.82 8.82
CA THR A 341 16.58 20.03 10.27
C THR A 341 15.50 21.04 10.71
N SER A 342 14.88 21.74 9.76
CA SER A 342 13.80 22.70 9.98
C SER A 342 12.52 22.24 9.31
N ASP A 343 11.45 22.05 10.07
CA ASP A 343 10.12 21.68 9.54
C ASP A 343 9.61 22.66 8.47
N ASP A 344 9.86 23.97 8.65
CA ASP A 344 9.43 25.00 7.70
C ASP A 344 10.12 24.84 6.34
N ILE A 345 11.42 24.51 6.34
CA ILE A 345 12.18 24.29 5.11
C ILE A 345 11.75 23.01 4.42
N THR A 346 11.60 21.93 5.17
CA THR A 346 11.11 20.65 4.64
C THR A 346 9.74 20.80 4.00
N THR A 347 8.81 21.48 4.68
CA THR A 347 7.47 21.79 4.15
C THR A 347 7.55 22.62 2.86
N SER A 348 8.43 23.62 2.80
CA SER A 348 8.63 24.45 1.60
C SER A 348 9.18 23.63 0.43
N LEU A 349 10.13 22.72 0.67
CA LEU A 349 10.69 21.84 -0.35
C LEU A 349 9.63 20.88 -0.91
N ILE A 350 8.85 20.27 -0.03
CA ILE A 350 7.76 19.37 -0.45
C ILE A 350 6.69 20.16 -1.19
N ASN A 351 6.32 21.37 -0.73
CA ASN A 351 5.36 22.22 -1.41
C ASN A 351 5.84 22.60 -2.83
N PHE A 352 7.11 23.00 -2.99
CA PHE A 352 7.70 23.19 -4.32
C PHE A 352 7.57 21.94 -5.19
N ALA A 353 7.93 20.78 -4.65
CA ALA A 353 7.96 19.53 -5.38
C ALA A 353 6.57 19.04 -5.79
N LEU A 354 5.54 19.24 -4.95
CA LEU A 354 4.16 18.80 -5.23
C LEU A 354 3.40 19.82 -6.13
N ASN A 355 3.81 21.05 -6.19
CA ASN A 355 3.11 22.11 -6.95
C ASN A 355 3.94 22.61 -8.14
N THR A 356 4.99 23.41 -7.89
CA THR A 356 5.75 24.09 -8.93
C THR A 356 6.47 23.10 -9.85
N LEU A 357 7.20 22.13 -9.28
CA LEU A 357 7.91 21.12 -10.07
C LEU A 357 6.96 20.33 -10.97
N GLN A 358 5.76 19.99 -10.51
CA GLN A 358 4.80 19.22 -11.31
C GLN A 358 4.37 19.97 -12.58
N VAL A 359 4.13 21.27 -12.48
CA VAL A 359 3.79 22.14 -13.61
C VAL A 359 4.98 22.29 -14.56
N ASP A 360 6.16 22.51 -14.00
CA ASP A 360 7.39 22.74 -14.77
C ASP A 360 7.79 21.49 -15.55
N VAL A 361 7.78 20.33 -14.91
CA VAL A 361 8.10 19.04 -15.56
C VAL A 361 7.11 18.74 -16.70
N ALA A 362 5.83 19.00 -16.52
CA ALA A 362 4.83 18.90 -17.58
C ALA A 362 5.16 19.86 -18.75
N SER A 363 5.51 21.11 -18.47
CA SER A 363 5.89 22.12 -19.48
C SER A 363 7.19 21.77 -20.20
N ILE A 364 8.21 21.29 -19.49
CA ILE A 364 9.48 20.84 -20.05
C ILE A 364 9.27 19.63 -20.95
N SER A 365 8.49 18.67 -20.51
CA SER A 365 8.27 17.41 -21.25
C SER A 365 7.54 17.62 -22.58
N ASN A 366 6.60 18.57 -22.64
CA ASN A 366 5.86 18.88 -23.87
C ASN A 366 6.55 19.94 -24.76
N GLY A 367 7.72 20.43 -24.35
CA GLY A 367 8.50 21.42 -25.10
C GLY A 367 7.97 22.85 -25.03
N GLN A 368 7.11 23.17 -24.06
CA GLN A 368 6.57 24.52 -23.85
C GLN A 368 7.41 25.38 -22.90
N ALA A 369 8.33 24.76 -22.15
CA ALA A 369 9.23 25.48 -21.25
C ALA A 369 10.20 26.36 -22.04
N ASP A 370 10.39 27.60 -21.60
CA ASP A 370 11.43 28.45 -22.13
C ASP A 370 12.84 28.08 -21.66
N ALA A 371 13.86 28.66 -22.28
CA ALA A 371 15.25 28.36 -21.94
C ALA A 371 15.63 28.79 -20.51
N SER A 372 14.96 29.80 -19.94
CA SER A 372 15.23 30.28 -18.58
C SER A 372 14.74 29.29 -17.54
N LEU A 373 13.54 28.72 -17.73
CA LEU A 373 13.01 27.68 -16.85
C LEU A 373 13.91 26.43 -16.85
N VAL A 374 14.32 25.96 -18.03
CA VAL A 374 15.25 24.82 -18.15
C VAL A 374 16.59 25.12 -17.46
N ALA A 375 17.09 26.38 -17.59
CA ALA A 375 18.32 26.81 -16.95
C ALA A 375 18.23 26.80 -15.41
N SER A 376 17.07 27.16 -14.82
CA SER A 376 16.85 27.15 -13.37
C SER A 376 17.11 25.77 -12.75
N TYR A 377 16.72 24.70 -13.43
CA TYR A 377 16.99 23.33 -13.00
C TYR A 377 18.45 22.86 -13.25
N SER A 378 19.24 23.65 -13.92
CA SER A 378 20.59 23.25 -14.35
C SER A 378 21.71 23.95 -13.61
N SER A 379 21.52 25.21 -13.28
CA SER A 379 22.59 26.06 -12.76
C SER A 379 22.21 26.85 -11.51
N ASP A 380 20.93 26.87 -11.13
CA ASP A 380 20.45 27.77 -10.07
C ASP A 380 19.23 27.23 -9.30
N ILE A 381 19.14 25.92 -9.12
CA ILE A 381 17.99 25.26 -8.51
C ILE A 381 17.68 25.78 -7.10
N PHE A 382 18.69 26.06 -6.29
CA PHE A 382 18.48 26.56 -4.93
C PHE A 382 17.84 27.96 -4.91
N ASN A 383 18.34 28.90 -5.75
CA ASN A 383 17.71 30.20 -5.86
C ASN A 383 16.32 30.13 -6.51
N TYR A 384 16.09 29.20 -7.42
CA TYR A 384 14.78 29.00 -8.02
C TYR A 384 13.76 28.55 -6.96
N ILE A 385 14.07 27.51 -6.18
CA ILE A 385 13.22 27.03 -5.09
C ILE A 385 13.02 28.13 -4.04
N ALA A 386 14.11 28.79 -3.63
CA ALA A 386 14.06 29.84 -2.63
C ALA A 386 13.18 31.02 -3.05
N THR A 387 13.24 31.42 -4.31
CA THR A 387 12.40 32.48 -4.86
C THR A 387 10.93 32.06 -4.91
N ASP A 388 10.66 30.87 -5.40
CA ASP A 388 9.30 30.32 -5.51
C ASP A 388 8.63 30.18 -4.15
N GLN A 389 9.36 29.67 -3.14
CA GLN A 389 8.85 29.41 -1.80
C GLN A 389 9.06 30.58 -0.82
N ASN A 390 9.68 31.66 -1.26
CA ASN A 390 9.99 32.85 -0.44
C ASN A 390 10.82 32.53 0.83
N ILE A 391 11.85 31.69 0.67
CA ILE A 391 12.80 31.31 1.71
C ILE A 391 14.23 31.76 1.37
N ASP A 392 15.16 31.69 2.35
CA ASP A 392 16.57 32.00 2.09
C ASP A 392 17.23 30.84 1.32
N ALA A 393 17.81 31.10 0.16
CA ALA A 393 18.54 30.11 -0.63
C ALA A 393 19.69 29.45 0.16
N ASN A 394 20.32 30.17 1.08
CA ASN A 394 21.38 29.63 1.92
C ASN A 394 20.87 28.55 2.87
N SER A 395 19.58 28.54 3.21
CA SER A 395 18.97 27.48 4.03
C SER A 395 18.86 26.14 3.32
N LEU A 396 18.89 26.14 1.98
CA LEU A 396 18.85 24.97 1.11
C LEU A 396 20.25 24.41 0.79
N ILE A 397 21.29 25.25 0.93
CA ILE A 397 22.66 24.86 0.64
C ILE A 397 23.19 24.03 1.81
N PRO A 398 23.79 22.85 1.54
CA PRO A 398 24.43 22.08 2.57
C PRO A 398 25.42 22.92 3.36
N ASN A 399 25.15 23.15 4.62
CA ASN A 399 26.09 23.84 5.51
C ASN A 399 26.95 22.78 6.17
N ILE A 400 28.18 22.61 5.65
CA ILE A 400 29.19 21.74 6.25
C ILE A 400 30.12 22.62 7.08
N SER A 401 30.08 22.45 8.39
CA SER A 401 31.08 23.04 9.29
C SER A 401 32.06 21.94 9.69
N SER A 402 33.20 21.90 9.00
CA SER A 402 34.23 20.92 9.30
C SER A 402 35.08 21.34 10.50
N VAL A 403 35.30 20.41 11.41
CA VAL A 403 36.23 20.56 12.52
C VAL A 403 37.43 19.68 12.25
N THR A 404 38.64 20.26 12.37
CA THR A 404 39.89 19.51 12.08
C THR A 404 40.06 18.32 13.02
N ASP A 405 40.23 17.15 12.45
CA ASP A 405 40.60 15.94 13.16
C ASP A 405 42.13 15.74 13.15
N SER A 406 42.63 15.16 14.22
CA SER A 406 44.02 14.75 14.30
C SER A 406 44.19 13.49 15.12
N ALA A 407 45.11 12.65 14.73
CA ALA A 407 45.54 11.49 15.52
C ALA A 407 47.04 11.36 15.47
N GLU A 408 47.60 10.85 16.54
CA GLU A 408 49.03 10.47 16.64
C GLU A 408 49.15 8.94 16.74
N THR A 409 50.11 8.37 16.03
CA THR A 409 50.38 6.94 16.06
C THR A 409 51.89 6.70 16.08
N PRO A 410 52.37 5.67 16.77
CA PRO A 410 53.77 5.23 16.62
C PRO A 410 54.10 4.88 15.17
N GLU A 411 55.40 4.92 14.84
CA GLU A 411 55.90 4.51 13.53
C GLU A 411 55.43 3.09 13.20
N ASP A 412 55.02 2.86 11.96
CA ASP A 412 54.51 1.59 11.43
C ASP A 412 53.20 1.08 12.07
N VAL A 413 52.46 1.91 12.80
CA VAL A 413 51.18 1.56 13.38
C VAL A 413 50.03 2.32 12.67
N MET A 414 49.08 1.58 12.11
CA MET A 414 47.89 2.18 11.48
C MET A 414 46.95 2.79 12.54
N VAL A 415 46.43 3.95 12.24
CA VAL A 415 45.36 4.60 13.03
C VAL A 415 44.15 4.88 12.11
N SER A 416 42.93 4.62 12.60
CA SER A 416 41.70 5.00 11.96
C SER A 416 41.14 6.23 12.64
N ILE A 417 40.64 7.20 11.83
CA ILE A 417 40.03 8.44 12.31
C ILE A 417 38.70 8.56 11.65
N ASN A 418 37.64 8.78 12.43
CA ASN A 418 36.34 9.17 11.86
C ASN A 418 36.35 10.69 11.67
N VAL A 419 36.65 11.14 10.44
CA VAL A 419 36.83 12.56 10.10
C VAL A 419 35.52 13.36 9.96
N ILE A 420 34.39 12.71 10.12
CA ILE A 420 33.06 13.39 10.09
C ILE A 420 32.35 13.38 11.45
N ALA A 421 32.96 12.76 12.48
CA ALA A 421 32.29 12.54 13.77
C ALA A 421 32.05 13.84 14.57
N ASN A 422 32.87 14.87 14.35
CA ASN A 422 32.80 16.17 15.02
C ASN A 422 32.36 17.30 14.06
N ASP A 423 32.06 16.95 12.79
CA ASP A 423 31.53 17.88 11.82
C ASP A 423 30.03 18.07 12.02
N SER A 424 29.52 19.25 11.65
CA SER A 424 28.10 19.50 11.54
C SER A 424 27.69 19.76 10.09
N TYR A 425 26.61 19.15 9.66
CA TYR A 425 26.04 19.31 8.33
C TYR A 425 24.52 19.19 8.40
N ASN A 426 23.83 19.89 7.51
CA ASN A 426 22.36 19.97 7.49
C ASN A 426 21.72 19.17 6.35
N VAL A 427 22.39 18.16 5.79
CA VAL A 427 21.87 17.35 4.69
C VAL A 427 22.15 15.87 4.90
N ASN A 428 21.19 15.05 4.48
CA ASN A 428 21.34 13.60 4.38
C ASN A 428 21.99 13.16 3.06
N SER A 429 22.73 14.03 2.40
CA SER A 429 23.50 13.68 1.21
C SER A 429 24.77 12.95 1.57
N PRO A 430 25.20 11.94 0.79
CA PRO A 430 26.46 11.27 1.04
C PRO A 430 27.61 12.28 0.97
N ILE A 431 28.34 12.40 2.08
CA ILE A 431 29.53 13.25 2.13
C ILE A 431 30.61 12.59 1.27
N SER A 432 31.13 13.33 0.30
CA SER A 432 32.28 12.89 -0.49
C SER A 432 33.56 13.28 0.20
N ILE A 433 34.36 12.30 0.59
CA ILE A 433 35.68 12.53 1.20
C ILE A 433 36.76 12.35 0.13
N SER A 434 37.54 13.40 -0.07
CA SER A 434 38.75 13.33 -0.92
C SER A 434 40.02 13.24 -0.06
N LEU A 435 40.90 12.33 -0.42
CA LEU A 435 42.16 12.11 0.29
C LEU A 435 43.31 12.70 -0.50
N THR A 436 44.20 13.42 0.20
CA THR A 436 45.55 13.75 -0.29
C THR A 436 46.52 12.80 0.37
N GLN A 437 47.30 12.07 -0.41
CA GLN A 437 48.29 11.16 0.12
C GLN A 437 49.39 11.91 0.87
N PRO A 438 49.76 11.46 2.06
CA PRO A 438 50.87 12.08 2.81
C PRO A 438 52.21 11.85 2.10
N SER A 439 53.19 12.71 2.39
CA SER A 439 54.53 12.57 1.85
C SER A 439 55.27 11.31 2.36
N ASN A 440 54.88 10.81 3.53
CA ASN A 440 55.37 9.57 4.13
C ASN A 440 54.16 8.74 4.57
N GLY A 441 54.16 7.45 4.20
CA GLY A 441 53.04 6.55 4.47
C GLY A 441 51.99 6.53 3.39
N SER A 442 50.80 5.99 3.71
CA SER A 442 49.63 5.94 2.82
C SER A 442 48.37 6.19 3.61
N ALA A 443 47.39 6.83 2.98
CA ALA A 443 46.03 7.01 3.52
C ALA A 443 44.99 6.36 2.60
N SER A 444 43.96 5.76 3.18
CA SER A 444 42.81 5.22 2.47
C SER A 444 41.53 5.59 3.22
N SER A 445 40.41 5.72 2.50
CA SER A 445 39.08 5.87 3.09
C SER A 445 38.23 4.68 2.69
N ASP A 446 37.38 4.23 3.60
CA ASP A 446 36.37 3.22 3.33
C ASP A 446 35.07 3.83 2.70
N GLY A 447 35.06 5.15 2.54
CA GLY A 447 33.89 5.87 2.02
C GLY A 447 32.84 6.20 3.07
N SER A 448 32.99 5.74 4.32
CA SER A 448 32.07 6.00 5.43
C SER A 448 32.49 7.18 6.33
N GLY A 449 33.60 7.82 6.03
CA GLY A 449 34.17 8.89 6.86
C GLY A 449 35.28 8.43 7.82
N VAL A 450 35.72 7.20 7.71
CA VAL A 450 36.86 6.64 8.50
C VAL A 450 38.09 6.35 7.64
#